data_1640e94b4d4538795d1fadd2e9727485
#
_entry.id   1640e94b4d4538795d1fadd2e9727485
#
_cell.length_a   1.000
_cell.length_b   1.000
_cell.length_c   1.000
_cell.angle_alpha   90.00
_cell.angle_beta   90.00
_cell.angle_gamma   90.00
#
_symmetry.space_group_name_H-M   'P 1'
#
loop_
_entity.id
_entity.type
_entity.pdbx_description
1 polymer ?
#
loop_
_entity_poly.entity_id
_entity_poly.type
_entity_poly.pdbx_seq_one_letter_code
_entity_poly.pdbx_strand_id
1 'polypeptide(L)'
;PYSSVQTLAHHFNLTLDERQEFFRLYDIQLQGEEAYKNRQSVCDFFNTLSAIDFKMPNPPEVSFCPETDQMIRGEYAIHSLIRSILIYESTHIPNAEFQMFLPPKLNLTMEFMELWLNGRTFSVNELLYLQAENKCNSNFNSTNALQKLESVVPLCLASGGKYKPYAFALSPQALMLSPLSHYIITPEYLILIAEDLTVAHIFKEDQLVLYYRNYFFSLIENCELWVQCSSNIMDVLQEYISGTGPDRLQILMSQPCFGKYITPEIIKKYMKAPNQPYDIMFHLVEKHFSVLRNIHKNYLTVFSEKGLADLVKNAVLQDLPPQYVPPLEPSDIKEMLSELYRETENGIITGLIVRPGILQ
;
A
#
# COMPACT_ATOMS: atom_id res chain seq x y z
N PRO A 1 18.77 21.66 19.46
CA PRO A 1 17.43 21.12 19.80
C PRO A 1 16.36 22.02 19.21
N TYR A 2 15.25 21.45 18.81
CA TYR A 2 14.15 22.18 18.15
C TYR A 2 13.59 23.32 19.00
N SER A 3 13.60 23.17 20.33
CA SER A 3 13.22 24.20 21.29
C SER A 3 14.05 25.48 21.18
N SER A 4 15.34 25.37 20.90
CA SER A 4 16.21 26.55 20.71
C SER A 4 15.86 27.31 19.44
N VAL A 5 15.48 26.59 18.38
CA VAL A 5 15.04 27.19 17.10
C VAL A 5 13.72 27.92 17.27
N GLN A 6 12.79 27.36 18.04
CA GLN A 6 11.52 28.01 18.41
C GLN A 6 11.77 29.31 19.20
N THR A 7 12.70 29.26 20.16
CA THR A 7 13.08 30.45 20.94
C THR A 7 13.69 31.53 20.06
N LEU A 8 14.56 31.16 19.11
CA LEU A 8 15.13 32.10 18.14
C LEU A 8 14.06 32.72 17.24
N ALA A 9 13.14 31.90 16.69
CA ALA A 9 12.05 32.38 15.85
C ALA A 9 11.15 33.38 16.60
N HIS A 10 10.94 33.17 17.89
CA HIS A 10 10.21 34.10 18.75
C HIS A 10 11.02 35.38 19.03
N HIS A 11 12.29 35.22 19.32
CA HIS A 11 13.18 36.36 19.61
C HIS A 11 13.31 37.32 18.42
N PHE A 12 13.36 36.79 17.20
CA PHE A 12 13.40 37.59 15.97
C PHE A 12 12.04 38.14 15.53
N ASN A 13 10.95 37.84 16.27
CA ASN A 13 9.59 38.26 15.95
C ASN A 13 9.16 37.88 14.50
N LEU A 14 9.57 36.71 14.04
CA LEU A 14 9.26 36.24 12.70
C LEU A 14 7.73 36.12 12.52
N THR A 15 7.23 36.55 11.37
CA THR A 15 5.86 36.30 10.93
C THR A 15 5.60 34.78 10.79
N LEU A 16 4.35 34.39 10.59
CA LEU A 16 4.00 32.97 10.44
C LEU A 16 4.76 32.32 9.26
N ASP A 17 4.79 33.01 8.11
CA ASP A 17 5.45 32.51 6.91
C ASP A 17 6.98 32.45 7.08
N GLU A 18 7.59 33.48 7.69
CA GLU A 18 9.01 33.49 8.00
C GLU A 18 9.40 32.40 9.00
N ARG A 19 8.53 32.10 9.97
CA ARG A 19 8.74 30.95 10.89
C ARG A 19 8.71 29.62 10.16
N GLN A 20 7.74 29.42 9.29
CA GLN A 20 7.64 28.20 8.49
C GLN A 20 8.91 28.01 7.64
N GLU A 21 9.34 29.05 6.94
CA GLU A 21 10.56 28.98 6.14
C GLU A 21 11.82 28.79 7.00
N PHE A 22 11.90 29.43 8.14
CA PHE A 22 13.01 29.26 9.08
C PHE A 22 13.11 27.81 9.60
N PHE A 23 11.99 27.20 9.96
CA PHE A 23 11.95 25.79 10.37
C PHE A 23 12.26 24.87 9.20
N ARG A 24 11.77 25.15 8.01
CA ARG A 24 12.09 24.39 6.79
C ARG A 24 13.59 24.38 6.51
N LEU A 25 14.23 25.54 6.55
CA LEU A 25 15.67 25.66 6.34
C LEU A 25 16.47 24.96 7.43
N TYR A 26 16.04 25.05 8.68
CA TYR A 26 16.65 24.32 9.79
C TYR A 26 16.58 22.82 9.60
N ASP A 27 15.42 22.30 9.21
CA ASP A 27 15.22 20.87 8.95
C ASP A 27 16.09 20.39 7.78
N ILE A 28 16.19 21.17 6.71
CA ILE A 28 17.08 20.89 5.58
C ILE A 28 18.55 20.87 6.03
N GLN A 29 18.96 21.86 6.84
CA GLN A 29 20.33 21.94 7.35
C GLN A 29 20.68 20.75 8.27
N LEU A 30 19.70 20.27 9.04
CA LEU A 30 19.91 19.19 10.01
C LEU A 30 20.00 17.81 9.34
N GLN A 31 19.18 17.53 8.34
CA GLN A 31 19.01 16.20 7.77
C GLN A 31 19.43 16.08 6.29
N GLY A 32 19.71 17.20 5.63
CA GLY A 32 19.96 17.28 4.19
C GLY A 32 18.69 17.51 3.37
N GLU A 33 18.84 18.13 2.22
CA GLU A 33 17.73 18.51 1.35
C GLU A 33 16.95 17.30 0.83
N GLU A 34 17.66 16.25 0.46
CA GLU A 34 17.07 15.02 -0.06
C GLU A 34 16.23 14.28 1.00
N ALA A 35 16.77 14.11 2.20
CA ALA A 35 16.03 13.49 3.31
C ALA A 35 14.81 14.33 3.72
N TYR A 36 14.90 15.66 3.65
CA TYR A 36 13.77 16.55 3.86
C TYR A 36 12.67 16.34 2.80
N LYS A 37 13.03 16.32 1.50
CA LYS A 37 12.09 16.09 0.40
C LYS A 37 11.42 14.73 0.51
N ASN A 38 12.17 13.67 0.81
CA ASN A 38 11.63 12.33 1.00
C ASN A 38 10.62 12.28 2.15
N ARG A 39 10.93 12.91 3.27
CA ARG A 39 9.99 13.01 4.40
C ARG A 39 8.71 13.77 4.03
N GLN A 40 8.84 14.88 3.29
CA GLN A 40 7.71 15.65 2.83
C GLN A 40 6.82 14.81 1.89
N SER A 41 7.41 14.09 0.96
CA SER A 41 6.67 13.17 0.05
C SER A 41 5.91 12.09 0.83
N VAL A 42 6.49 11.54 1.91
CA VAL A 42 5.78 10.59 2.78
C VAL A 42 4.58 11.25 3.48
N CYS A 43 4.75 12.47 4.00
CA CYS A 43 3.64 13.21 4.62
C CYS A 43 2.53 13.51 3.61
N ASP A 44 2.90 13.94 2.40
CA ASP A 44 1.95 14.24 1.32
C ASP A 44 1.20 12.97 0.88
N PHE A 45 1.88 11.81 0.81
CA PHE A 45 1.27 10.52 0.56
C PHE A 45 0.16 10.19 1.58
N PHE A 46 0.45 10.28 2.89
CA PHE A 46 -0.55 9.99 3.92
C PHE A 46 -1.70 11.01 3.93
N ASN A 47 -1.41 12.28 3.67
CA ASN A 47 -2.44 13.31 3.54
C ASN A 47 -3.36 13.02 2.36
N THR A 48 -2.81 12.61 1.21
CA THR A 48 -3.58 12.22 0.04
C THR A 48 -4.46 11.01 0.33
N LEU A 49 -3.91 9.95 0.97
CA LEU A 49 -4.69 8.78 1.37
C LEU A 49 -5.84 9.12 2.32
N SER A 50 -5.60 10.01 3.28
CA SER A 50 -6.63 10.43 4.25
C SER A 50 -7.74 11.29 3.63
N ALA A 51 -7.46 11.94 2.51
CA ALA A 51 -8.39 12.80 1.78
C ALA A 51 -9.23 12.05 0.74
N ILE A 52 -8.96 10.76 0.49
CA ILE A 52 -9.72 9.97 -0.49
C ILE A 52 -11.16 9.83 -0.01
N ASP A 53 -12.09 10.40 -0.79
CA ASP A 53 -13.51 10.14 -0.61
C ASP A 53 -13.90 8.88 -1.39
N PHE A 54 -14.24 7.82 -0.65
CA PHE A 54 -14.70 6.56 -1.21
C PHE A 54 -16.17 6.59 -1.68
N LYS A 55 -16.78 7.78 -1.75
CA LYS A 55 -18.11 7.97 -2.36
C LYS A 55 -17.94 8.36 -3.81
N MET A 56 -18.10 7.40 -4.69
CA MET A 56 -18.00 7.61 -6.12
C MET A 56 -19.38 7.63 -6.77
N PRO A 57 -19.62 8.45 -7.83
CA PRO A 57 -20.84 8.37 -8.63
C PRO A 57 -20.92 7.01 -9.32
N ASN A 58 -22.16 6.61 -9.69
CA ASN A 58 -22.32 5.40 -10.50
C ASN A 58 -21.66 5.60 -11.87
N PRO A 59 -20.89 4.61 -12.37
CA PRO A 59 -20.35 4.68 -13.71
C PRO A 59 -21.47 4.75 -14.75
N PRO A 60 -21.26 5.46 -15.86
CA PRO A 60 -22.25 5.50 -16.93
C PRO A 60 -22.48 4.09 -17.51
N GLU A 61 -23.70 3.83 -17.97
CA GLU A 61 -23.96 2.62 -18.75
C GLU A 61 -23.24 2.74 -20.11
N VAL A 62 -22.51 1.68 -20.46
CA VAL A 62 -21.82 1.57 -21.74
C VAL A 62 -22.45 0.44 -22.52
N SER A 63 -23.06 0.76 -23.66
CA SER A 63 -23.74 -0.20 -24.54
C SER A 63 -22.91 -0.63 -25.74
N PHE A 64 -21.73 -0.06 -25.92
CA PHE A 64 -20.89 -0.27 -27.08
C PHE A 64 -19.47 -0.73 -26.72
N CYS A 65 -19.05 -1.84 -27.32
CA CYS A 65 -17.67 -2.28 -27.38
C CYS A 65 -17.26 -2.56 -28.84
N PRO A 66 -15.96 -2.45 -29.17
CA PRO A 66 -15.49 -2.78 -30.51
C PRO A 66 -15.79 -4.23 -30.90
N GLU A 67 -16.36 -4.46 -32.06
CA GLU A 67 -16.59 -5.82 -32.58
C GLU A 67 -15.46 -6.35 -33.44
N THR A 68 -14.58 -5.47 -33.92
CA THR A 68 -13.47 -5.81 -34.82
C THR A 68 -12.17 -5.18 -34.35
N ASP A 69 -11.07 -5.72 -34.84
CA ASP A 69 -9.74 -5.19 -34.65
C ASP A 69 -9.63 -3.76 -35.19
N GLN A 70 -9.07 -2.85 -34.42
CA GLN A 70 -8.92 -1.47 -34.85
C GLN A 70 -7.71 -0.78 -34.22
N MET A 71 -7.19 0.20 -34.95
CA MET A 71 -6.16 1.10 -34.49
C MET A 71 -6.79 2.42 -34.04
N ILE A 72 -6.47 2.84 -32.82
CA ILE A 72 -6.96 4.08 -32.19
C ILE A 72 -5.80 5.06 -32.09
N ARG A 73 -6.07 6.33 -32.33
CA ARG A 73 -5.06 7.40 -32.28
C ARG A 73 -5.49 8.50 -31.33
N GLY A 74 -4.51 8.95 -30.55
CA GLY A 74 -4.67 10.06 -29.61
C GLY A 74 -5.07 9.62 -28.20
N GLU A 75 -4.46 10.23 -27.22
CA GLU A 75 -4.55 9.91 -25.79
C GLU A 75 -5.99 9.85 -25.28
N TYR A 76 -6.81 10.86 -25.59
CA TYR A 76 -8.20 10.92 -25.17
C TYR A 76 -9.04 9.76 -25.73
N ALA A 77 -8.86 9.44 -27.02
CA ALA A 77 -9.62 8.36 -27.66
C ALA A 77 -9.22 6.99 -27.09
N ILE A 78 -7.93 6.79 -26.84
CA ILE A 78 -7.37 5.56 -26.22
C ILE A 78 -7.95 5.41 -24.80
N HIS A 79 -7.86 6.43 -23.97
CA HIS A 79 -8.37 6.40 -22.61
C HIS A 79 -9.89 6.15 -22.56
N SER A 80 -10.67 6.88 -23.39
CA SER A 80 -12.13 6.73 -23.47
C SER A 80 -12.53 5.31 -23.86
N LEU A 81 -11.82 4.71 -24.83
CA LEU A 81 -12.11 3.36 -25.27
C LEU A 81 -11.77 2.30 -24.22
N ILE A 82 -10.59 2.41 -23.61
CA ILE A 82 -10.19 1.51 -22.50
C ILE A 82 -11.23 1.57 -21.38
N ARG A 83 -11.62 2.78 -20.97
CA ARG A 83 -12.66 2.98 -19.96
C ARG A 83 -13.97 2.30 -20.34
N SER A 84 -14.39 2.44 -21.60
CA SER A 84 -15.63 1.81 -22.10
C SER A 84 -15.57 0.29 -22.04
N ILE A 85 -14.47 -0.32 -22.44
CA ILE A 85 -14.26 -1.77 -22.36
C ILE A 85 -14.27 -2.23 -20.91
N LEU A 86 -13.54 -1.57 -20.01
CA LEU A 86 -13.50 -1.93 -18.60
C LEU A 86 -14.88 -1.87 -17.92
N ILE A 87 -15.66 -0.81 -18.19
CA ILE A 87 -17.03 -0.68 -17.69
C ILE A 87 -17.92 -1.79 -18.24
N TYR A 88 -17.87 -2.03 -19.55
CA TYR A 88 -18.70 -3.04 -20.20
C TYR A 88 -18.42 -4.43 -19.66
N GLU A 89 -17.15 -4.86 -19.69
CA GLU A 89 -16.79 -6.23 -19.30
C GLU A 89 -16.94 -6.47 -17.79
N SER A 90 -16.59 -5.50 -16.94
CA SER A 90 -16.82 -5.61 -15.49
C SER A 90 -18.31 -5.67 -15.12
N THR A 91 -19.20 -5.25 -16.03
CA THR A 91 -20.65 -5.28 -15.85
C THR A 91 -21.27 -6.57 -16.37
N HIS A 92 -20.80 -7.06 -17.54
CA HIS A 92 -21.45 -8.15 -18.28
C HIS A 92 -20.75 -9.50 -18.13
N ILE A 93 -19.46 -9.49 -17.73
CA ILE A 93 -18.69 -10.73 -17.55
C ILE A 93 -18.49 -10.99 -16.06
N PRO A 94 -19.12 -12.04 -15.49
CA PRO A 94 -18.94 -12.39 -14.08
C PRO A 94 -17.48 -12.72 -13.77
N ASN A 95 -16.95 -12.11 -12.70
CA ASN A 95 -15.57 -12.29 -12.26
C ASN A 95 -14.54 -12.01 -13.37
N ALA A 96 -14.77 -10.95 -14.16
CA ALA A 96 -13.82 -10.51 -15.18
C ALA A 96 -12.41 -10.38 -14.59
N GLU A 97 -11.42 -10.78 -15.33
CA GLU A 97 -10.02 -10.71 -14.93
C GLU A 97 -9.22 -9.89 -15.95
N PHE A 98 -8.61 -8.83 -15.46
CA PHE A 98 -7.78 -7.92 -16.25
C PHE A 98 -6.31 -8.11 -15.90
N GLN A 99 -5.46 -8.21 -16.93
CA GLN A 99 -4.01 -8.20 -16.78
C GLN A 99 -3.47 -6.97 -17.51
N MET A 100 -2.53 -6.25 -16.87
CA MET A 100 -2.05 -5.02 -17.47
C MET A 100 -0.59 -4.72 -17.18
N PHE A 101 0.02 -4.07 -18.16
CA PHE A 101 1.28 -3.37 -18.04
C PHE A 101 1.08 -1.98 -18.68
N LEU A 102 0.87 -0.98 -17.85
CA LEU A 102 0.43 0.34 -18.28
C LEU A 102 1.61 1.26 -18.60
N PRO A 103 1.50 2.11 -19.64
CA PRO A 103 2.44 3.21 -19.84
C PRO A 103 2.34 4.23 -18.71
N PRO A 104 3.45 4.89 -18.34
CA PRO A 104 3.49 5.80 -17.17
C PRO A 104 2.47 6.93 -17.19
N LYS A 105 2.03 7.34 -18.37
CA LYS A 105 1.04 8.42 -18.54
C LYS A 105 -0.41 7.96 -18.41
N LEU A 106 -0.68 6.66 -18.55
CA LEU A 106 -2.04 6.12 -18.47
C LEU A 106 -2.35 5.75 -17.01
N ASN A 107 -3.24 6.51 -16.40
CA ASN A 107 -3.71 6.27 -15.04
C ASN A 107 -5.19 5.87 -15.08
N LEU A 108 -5.48 4.65 -14.62
CA LEU A 108 -6.83 4.08 -14.53
C LEU A 108 -7.32 3.92 -13.09
N THR A 109 -6.65 4.56 -12.13
CA THR A 109 -6.95 4.43 -10.70
C THR A 109 -8.39 4.81 -10.39
N MET A 110 -8.85 5.93 -10.92
CA MET A 110 -10.21 6.41 -10.66
C MET A 110 -11.27 5.51 -11.26
N GLU A 111 -11.05 4.99 -12.47
CA GLU A 111 -11.96 4.08 -13.16
C GLU A 111 -12.14 2.77 -12.36
N PHE A 112 -11.06 2.17 -11.91
CA PHE A 112 -11.14 0.95 -11.11
C PHE A 112 -11.76 1.19 -9.74
N MET A 113 -11.41 2.27 -9.06
CA MET A 113 -12.03 2.63 -7.78
C MET A 113 -13.53 2.85 -7.95
N GLU A 114 -13.94 3.61 -8.97
CA GLU A 114 -15.36 3.85 -9.29
C GLU A 114 -16.12 2.52 -9.46
N LEU A 115 -15.57 1.58 -10.20
CA LEU A 115 -16.19 0.27 -10.46
C LEU A 115 -16.30 -0.59 -9.19
N TRP A 116 -15.23 -0.73 -8.40
CA TRP A 116 -15.26 -1.54 -7.17
C TRP A 116 -16.16 -0.95 -6.10
N LEU A 117 -16.11 0.37 -5.91
CA LEU A 117 -16.94 1.05 -4.90
C LEU A 117 -18.43 1.01 -5.26
N ASN A 118 -18.76 0.87 -6.55
CA ASN A 118 -20.12 0.63 -7.02
C ASN A 118 -20.50 -0.87 -7.06
N GLY A 119 -19.73 -1.73 -6.39
CA GLY A 119 -20.08 -3.13 -6.17
C GLY A 119 -19.77 -4.07 -7.35
N ARG A 120 -18.98 -3.64 -8.35
CA ARG A 120 -18.53 -4.53 -9.43
C ARG A 120 -17.51 -5.53 -8.90
N THR A 121 -17.60 -6.77 -9.40
CA THR A 121 -16.73 -7.86 -8.96
C THR A 121 -15.83 -8.32 -10.10
N PHE A 122 -14.60 -7.84 -10.10
CA PHE A 122 -13.55 -8.22 -11.06
C PHE A 122 -12.20 -8.19 -10.37
N SER A 123 -11.19 -8.80 -10.97
CA SER A 123 -9.81 -8.80 -10.49
C SER A 123 -8.87 -8.13 -11.49
N VAL A 124 -7.80 -7.54 -10.97
CA VAL A 124 -6.78 -6.88 -11.76
C VAL A 124 -5.41 -7.36 -11.30
N ASN A 125 -4.60 -7.84 -12.24
CA ASN A 125 -3.19 -8.14 -12.06
C ASN A 125 -2.38 -7.11 -12.87
N GLU A 126 -1.56 -6.31 -12.19
CA GLU A 126 -0.76 -5.27 -12.84
C GLU A 126 0.73 -5.51 -12.68
N LEU A 127 1.47 -5.43 -13.79
CA LEU A 127 2.92 -5.39 -13.78
C LEU A 127 3.39 -3.95 -13.57
N LEU A 128 4.18 -3.73 -12.53
CA LEU A 128 4.75 -2.44 -12.19
C LEU A 128 6.26 -2.46 -12.40
N TYR A 129 6.73 -1.59 -13.27
CA TYR A 129 8.15 -1.37 -13.41
C TYR A 129 8.67 -0.48 -12.28
N LEU A 130 9.53 -1.04 -11.45
CA LEU A 130 10.31 -0.29 -10.45
C LEU A 130 11.73 -0.15 -10.98
N GLN A 131 12.15 1.10 -11.19
CA GLN A 131 13.48 1.39 -11.69
C GLN A 131 14.54 0.88 -10.70
N ALA A 132 15.28 -0.15 -11.09
CA ALA A 132 16.41 -0.63 -10.30
C ALA A 132 17.54 0.40 -10.38
N GLU A 133 18.00 0.87 -9.24
CA GLU A 133 19.12 1.80 -9.18
C GLU A 133 20.43 1.11 -9.59
N ASN A 134 21.23 1.84 -10.33
CA ASN A 134 22.64 1.52 -10.52
C ASN A 134 23.32 1.45 -9.14
N LYS A 135 23.94 0.32 -8.83
CA LYS A 135 24.62 0.01 -7.56
C LYS A 135 25.69 1.03 -7.09
N CYS A 136 25.90 2.12 -7.81
CA CYS A 136 26.91 3.14 -7.49
C CYS A 136 26.41 4.29 -6.61
N ASN A 137 25.10 4.50 -6.50
CA ASN A 137 24.52 5.52 -5.61
C ASN A 137 23.44 4.86 -4.76
N SER A 138 23.70 4.70 -3.48
CA SER A 138 22.86 4.02 -2.48
C SER A 138 21.57 4.76 -2.10
N ASN A 139 21.13 5.68 -2.93
CA ASN A 139 19.90 6.43 -2.72
C ASN A 139 18.80 5.79 -3.57
N PHE A 140 17.99 4.97 -2.93
CA PHE A 140 16.71 4.53 -3.46
C PHE A 140 15.97 5.78 -3.98
N ASN A 141 15.55 5.79 -5.25
CA ASN A 141 14.67 6.84 -5.76
C ASN A 141 13.30 6.67 -5.08
N SER A 142 13.27 6.95 -3.78
CA SER A 142 12.11 6.85 -2.88
C SER A 142 10.92 7.62 -3.44
N THR A 143 11.18 8.70 -4.17
CA THR A 143 10.14 9.52 -4.82
C THR A 143 9.35 8.75 -5.87
N ASN A 144 9.98 7.92 -6.71
CA ASN A 144 9.27 7.17 -7.74
C ASN A 144 8.44 6.02 -7.14
N ALA A 145 8.98 5.32 -6.14
CA ALA A 145 8.25 4.27 -5.44
C ALA A 145 7.06 4.84 -4.64
N LEU A 146 7.24 5.98 -3.95
CA LEU A 146 6.16 6.65 -3.24
C LEU A 146 5.05 7.13 -4.17
N GLN A 147 5.41 7.75 -5.31
CA GLN A 147 4.41 8.16 -6.31
C GLN A 147 3.58 6.98 -6.84
N LYS A 148 4.21 5.83 -7.04
CA LYS A 148 3.47 4.60 -7.42
C LYS A 148 2.59 4.07 -6.30
N LEU A 149 3.01 4.16 -5.04
CA LEU A 149 2.19 3.79 -3.89
C LEU A 149 0.93 4.66 -3.78
N GLU A 150 0.98 5.94 -4.19
CA GLU A 150 -0.19 6.83 -4.21
C GLU A 150 -1.33 6.30 -5.08
N SER A 151 -1.04 5.58 -6.15
CA SER A 151 -2.05 4.93 -6.99
C SER A 151 -2.38 3.50 -6.55
N VAL A 152 -1.38 2.74 -6.13
CA VAL A 152 -1.49 1.31 -5.80
C VAL A 152 -2.28 1.08 -4.51
N VAL A 153 -2.00 1.84 -3.45
CA VAL A 153 -2.64 1.62 -2.15
C VAL A 153 -4.16 1.86 -2.18
N PRO A 154 -4.67 2.94 -2.79
CA PRO A 154 -6.12 3.13 -2.95
C PRO A 154 -6.80 1.98 -3.71
N LEU A 155 -6.16 1.47 -4.78
CA LEU A 155 -6.68 0.34 -5.55
C LEU A 155 -6.72 -0.95 -4.72
N CYS A 156 -5.66 -1.23 -3.96
CA CYS A 156 -5.64 -2.37 -3.04
C CYS A 156 -6.78 -2.29 -2.02
N LEU A 157 -7.01 -1.12 -1.42
CA LEU A 157 -8.07 -0.90 -0.43
C LEU A 157 -9.46 -1.01 -1.05
N ALA A 158 -9.71 -0.33 -2.18
CA ALA A 158 -11.01 -0.33 -2.86
C ALA A 158 -11.39 -1.70 -3.41
N SER A 159 -10.42 -2.49 -3.87
CA SER A 159 -10.63 -3.81 -4.46
C SER A 159 -10.92 -4.91 -3.43
N GLY A 160 -10.63 -4.68 -2.14
CA GLY A 160 -10.71 -5.73 -1.12
C GLY A 160 -9.79 -6.93 -1.39
N GLY A 161 -8.60 -6.68 -1.97
CA GLY A 161 -7.59 -7.71 -2.28
C GLY A 161 -7.70 -8.31 -3.69
N LYS A 162 -8.57 -7.79 -4.55
CA LYS A 162 -8.70 -8.24 -5.94
C LYS A 162 -7.74 -7.53 -6.90
N TYR A 163 -7.10 -6.47 -6.48
CA TYR A 163 -6.00 -5.82 -7.20
C TYR A 163 -4.67 -6.37 -6.70
N LYS A 164 -3.86 -6.86 -7.61
CA LYS A 164 -2.56 -7.48 -7.34
C LYS A 164 -1.46 -6.79 -8.15
N PRO A 165 -0.71 -5.86 -7.57
CA PRO A 165 0.44 -5.21 -8.20
C PRO A 165 1.68 -6.09 -8.06
N TYR A 166 2.26 -6.52 -9.18
CA TYR A 166 3.49 -7.30 -9.26
C TYR A 166 4.64 -6.40 -9.67
N ALA A 167 5.66 -6.29 -8.82
CA ALA A 167 6.85 -5.49 -9.10
C ALA A 167 7.91 -6.31 -9.83
N PHE A 168 8.52 -5.72 -10.83
CA PHE A 168 9.69 -6.29 -11.49
C PHE A 168 10.78 -5.23 -11.69
N ALA A 169 12.03 -5.70 -11.67
CA ALA A 169 13.20 -4.88 -11.91
C ALA A 169 13.90 -5.36 -13.18
N LEU A 170 13.67 -4.69 -14.28
CA LEU A 170 14.41 -4.91 -15.54
C LEU A 170 15.24 -3.68 -15.90
N SER A 171 16.23 -3.84 -16.78
CA SER A 171 16.86 -2.67 -17.37
C SER A 171 15.87 -1.99 -18.33
N PRO A 172 15.79 -0.66 -18.35
CA PRO A 172 14.91 0.09 -19.25
C PRO A 172 15.09 -0.28 -20.73
N GLN A 173 16.28 -0.73 -21.11
CA GLN A 173 16.63 -1.12 -22.48
C GLN A 173 15.89 -2.37 -22.98
N ALA A 174 15.48 -3.27 -22.06
CA ALA A 174 14.73 -4.47 -22.44
C ALA A 174 13.28 -4.17 -22.84
N LEU A 175 12.71 -3.07 -22.35
CA LEU A 175 11.35 -2.65 -22.65
C LEU A 175 11.22 -1.87 -23.97
N MET A 176 12.30 -1.27 -24.45
CA MET A 176 12.31 -0.44 -25.67
C MET A 176 12.30 -1.19 -26.99
N LEU A 177 12.24 -2.52 -26.97
CA LEU A 177 12.35 -3.33 -28.19
C LEU A 177 11.05 -3.40 -29.02
N SER A 178 9.92 -2.94 -28.47
CA SER A 178 8.63 -2.93 -29.17
C SER A 178 8.01 -1.53 -29.14
N PRO A 179 7.52 -1.02 -30.28
CA PRO A 179 6.80 0.26 -30.34
C PRO A 179 5.47 0.24 -29.57
N LEU A 180 4.90 -0.94 -29.34
CA LEU A 180 3.70 -1.19 -28.52
C LEU A 180 4.08 -2.11 -27.37
N SER A 181 4.86 -1.57 -26.44
CA SER A 181 5.44 -2.35 -25.33
C SER A 181 4.48 -2.53 -24.14
N HIS A 182 3.45 -1.71 -24.05
CA HIS A 182 2.47 -1.74 -23.00
C HIS A 182 1.17 -2.40 -23.47
N TYR A 183 0.44 -3.01 -22.54
CA TYR A 183 -0.78 -3.73 -22.91
C TYR A 183 -1.78 -3.84 -21.78
N ILE A 184 -3.04 -4.02 -22.17
CA ILE A 184 -4.13 -4.46 -21.32
C ILE A 184 -4.73 -5.70 -21.95
N ILE A 185 -4.87 -6.76 -21.17
CA ILE A 185 -5.56 -8.00 -21.55
C ILE A 185 -6.84 -8.04 -20.73
N THR A 186 -7.95 -8.10 -21.42
CA THR A 186 -9.27 -8.22 -20.83
C THR A 186 -9.84 -9.62 -21.12
N PRO A 187 -11.01 -9.99 -20.60
CA PRO A 187 -11.65 -11.24 -21.01
C PRO A 187 -11.75 -11.45 -22.51
N GLU A 188 -12.11 -10.40 -23.29
CA GLU A 188 -12.38 -10.51 -24.73
C GLU A 188 -11.34 -9.78 -25.61
N TYR A 189 -10.51 -8.87 -25.04
CA TYR A 189 -9.65 -8.02 -25.85
C TYR A 189 -8.19 -8.08 -25.41
N LEU A 190 -7.30 -7.89 -26.39
CA LEU A 190 -5.92 -7.47 -26.20
C LEU A 190 -5.77 -6.04 -26.72
N ILE A 191 -5.32 -5.14 -25.88
CA ILE A 191 -5.06 -3.75 -26.23
C ILE A 191 -3.56 -3.51 -26.11
N LEU A 192 -2.87 -3.32 -27.23
CA LEU A 192 -1.46 -2.94 -27.27
C LEU A 192 -1.36 -1.41 -27.34
N ILE A 193 -0.47 -0.80 -26.54
CA ILE A 193 -0.44 0.63 -26.31
C ILE A 193 0.98 1.15 -26.48
N ALA A 194 1.15 2.25 -27.20
CA ALA A 194 2.41 2.98 -27.27
C ALA A 194 2.69 3.72 -25.95
N GLU A 195 3.94 3.81 -25.55
CA GLU A 195 4.35 4.46 -24.30
C GLU A 195 3.91 5.92 -24.19
N ASP A 196 3.90 6.62 -25.32
CA ASP A 196 3.51 8.05 -25.43
C ASP A 196 2.01 8.28 -25.58
N LEU A 197 1.18 7.22 -25.63
CA LEU A 197 -0.27 7.23 -25.86
C LEU A 197 -0.70 7.82 -27.21
N THR A 198 0.18 7.84 -28.20
CA THR A 198 -0.19 8.33 -29.55
C THR A 198 -1.03 7.33 -30.31
N VAL A 199 -0.83 6.02 -30.07
CA VAL A 199 -1.53 4.94 -30.75
C VAL A 199 -1.76 3.75 -29.84
N ALA A 200 -2.92 3.12 -30.00
CA ALA A 200 -3.21 1.79 -29.46
C ALA A 200 -3.82 0.90 -30.55
N HIS A 201 -3.59 -0.40 -30.45
CA HIS A 201 -4.21 -1.38 -31.32
C HIS A 201 -5.02 -2.38 -30.49
N ILE A 202 -6.26 -2.57 -30.84
CA ILE A 202 -7.19 -3.48 -30.16
C ILE A 202 -7.42 -4.68 -31.03
N PHE A 203 -7.30 -5.86 -30.43
CA PHE A 203 -7.56 -7.16 -31.03
C PHE A 203 -8.68 -7.88 -30.28
N LYS A 204 -9.60 -8.45 -31.02
CA LYS A 204 -10.66 -9.33 -30.50
C LYS A 204 -10.51 -10.76 -31.01
N GLU A 205 -9.30 -11.28 -30.97
CA GLU A 205 -8.96 -12.64 -31.39
C GLU A 205 -8.64 -13.51 -30.16
N ASP A 206 -9.48 -14.50 -29.89
CA ASP A 206 -9.39 -15.34 -28.68
C ASP A 206 -8.02 -16.00 -28.51
N GLN A 207 -7.41 -16.49 -29.60
CA GLN A 207 -6.10 -17.15 -29.52
C GLN A 207 -5.00 -16.17 -29.16
N LEU A 208 -5.06 -14.93 -29.67
CA LEU A 208 -4.09 -13.88 -29.37
C LEU A 208 -4.26 -13.39 -27.92
N VAL A 209 -5.50 -13.20 -27.47
CA VAL A 209 -5.79 -12.86 -26.08
C VAL A 209 -5.25 -13.93 -25.14
N LEU A 210 -5.51 -15.21 -25.44
CA LEU A 210 -5.04 -16.34 -24.64
C LEU A 210 -3.51 -16.43 -24.63
N TYR A 211 -2.87 -16.21 -25.77
CA TYR A 211 -1.41 -16.21 -25.87
C TYR A 211 -0.77 -15.13 -24.96
N TYR A 212 -1.27 -13.91 -25.02
CA TYR A 212 -0.76 -12.82 -24.18
C TYR A 212 -1.09 -13.03 -22.69
N ARG A 213 -2.20 -13.61 -22.36
CA ARG A 213 -2.56 -13.98 -20.98
C ARG A 213 -1.57 -15.01 -20.42
N ASN A 214 -1.27 -16.06 -21.16
CA ASN A 214 -0.29 -17.05 -20.74
C ASN A 214 1.12 -16.45 -20.60
N TYR A 215 1.48 -15.56 -21.52
CA TYR A 215 2.74 -14.83 -21.44
C TYR A 215 2.80 -13.94 -20.20
N PHE A 216 1.74 -13.21 -19.89
CA PHE A 216 1.65 -12.40 -18.66
C PHE A 216 1.86 -13.25 -17.41
N PHE A 217 1.18 -14.39 -17.29
CA PHE A 217 1.34 -15.27 -16.14
C PHE A 217 2.76 -15.82 -16.02
N SER A 218 3.43 -16.13 -17.12
CA SER A 218 4.83 -16.55 -17.11
C SER A 218 5.78 -15.43 -16.63
N LEU A 219 5.43 -14.17 -16.87
CA LEU A 219 6.21 -13.04 -16.37
C LEU A 219 6.05 -12.87 -14.87
N ILE A 220 4.82 -12.93 -14.34
CA ILE A 220 4.57 -12.71 -12.91
C ILE A 220 5.11 -13.83 -12.03
N GLU A 221 5.38 -15.04 -12.55
CA GLU A 221 6.08 -16.10 -11.80
C GLU A 221 7.47 -15.67 -11.29
N ASN A 222 8.08 -14.67 -11.94
CA ASN A 222 9.38 -14.11 -11.58
C ASN A 222 9.27 -12.72 -10.93
N CYS A 223 8.08 -12.28 -10.57
CA CYS A 223 7.82 -10.99 -9.96
C CYS A 223 7.41 -11.16 -8.49
N GLU A 224 7.65 -10.13 -7.70
CA GLU A 224 7.18 -10.08 -6.32
C GLU A 224 5.85 -9.32 -6.25
N LEU A 225 4.90 -9.83 -5.48
CA LEU A 225 3.70 -9.08 -5.14
C LEU A 225 4.11 -7.90 -4.25
N TRP A 226 3.95 -6.68 -4.77
CA TRP A 226 4.52 -5.49 -4.14
C TRP A 226 3.69 -4.97 -2.95
N VAL A 227 2.37 -4.97 -3.09
CA VAL A 227 1.43 -4.56 -2.05
C VAL A 227 0.30 -5.55 -2.00
N GLN A 228 -0.03 -6.02 -0.81
CA GLN A 228 -1.16 -6.89 -0.58
C GLN A 228 -2.09 -6.27 0.45
N CYS A 229 -3.39 -6.27 0.15
CA CYS A 229 -4.45 -5.95 1.09
C CYS A 229 -5.31 -7.19 1.31
N SER A 230 -5.58 -7.52 2.55
CA SER A 230 -6.57 -8.53 2.91
C SER A 230 -7.52 -7.99 3.96
N SER A 231 -8.81 -8.25 3.78
CA SER A 231 -9.84 -8.01 4.79
C SER A 231 -10.05 -9.20 5.72
N ASN A 232 -9.45 -10.35 5.39
CA ASN A 232 -9.55 -11.57 6.17
C ASN A 232 -8.36 -11.68 7.14
N ILE A 233 -8.64 -11.64 8.44
CA ILE A 233 -7.62 -11.74 9.49
C ILE A 233 -6.76 -13.01 9.36
N MET A 234 -7.34 -14.10 8.86
CA MET A 234 -6.61 -15.37 8.70
C MET A 234 -5.56 -15.27 7.60
N ASP A 235 -5.89 -14.62 6.48
CA ASP A 235 -4.95 -14.41 5.39
C ASP A 235 -3.81 -13.48 5.83
N VAL A 236 -4.14 -12.42 6.57
CA VAL A 236 -3.14 -11.50 7.15
C VAL A 236 -2.20 -12.23 8.10
N LEU A 237 -2.73 -13.08 8.98
CA LEU A 237 -1.90 -13.85 9.92
C LEU A 237 -1.00 -14.85 9.19
N GLN A 238 -1.51 -15.54 8.16
CA GLN A 238 -0.73 -16.49 7.37
C GLN A 238 0.38 -15.81 6.57
N GLU A 239 0.07 -14.68 5.93
CA GLU A 239 1.03 -13.91 5.16
C GLU A 239 2.16 -13.37 6.05
N TYR A 240 1.79 -12.85 7.21
CA TYR A 240 2.76 -12.38 8.19
C TYR A 240 3.72 -13.48 8.67
N ILE A 241 3.20 -14.70 8.84
CA ILE A 241 4.00 -15.87 9.23
C ILE A 241 4.96 -16.28 8.12
N SER A 242 4.55 -16.16 6.84
CA SER A 242 5.34 -16.57 5.69
C SER A 242 6.34 -15.51 5.21
N GLY A 243 6.00 -14.23 5.38
CA GLY A 243 6.76 -13.10 4.82
C GLY A 243 7.77 -12.43 5.77
N THR A 244 7.65 -12.60 7.08
CA THR A 244 8.57 -11.99 8.04
C THR A 244 9.89 -12.76 8.13
N GLY A 245 10.88 -12.30 7.38
CA GLY A 245 12.26 -12.65 7.68
C GLY A 245 12.63 -12.15 9.09
N PRO A 246 13.39 -12.91 9.90
CA PRO A 246 13.68 -12.59 11.30
C PRO A 246 14.55 -11.35 11.51
N ASP A 247 15.03 -10.71 10.46
CA ASP A 247 16.12 -9.74 10.56
C ASP A 247 15.69 -8.27 10.61
N ARG A 248 14.45 -7.91 10.18
CA ARG A 248 13.99 -6.52 10.17
C ARG A 248 12.47 -6.42 10.18
N LEU A 249 11.92 -5.63 11.10
CA LEU A 249 10.50 -5.31 11.17
C LEU A 249 10.29 -3.81 11.33
N GLN A 250 9.51 -3.23 10.46
CA GLN A 250 9.08 -1.82 10.53
C GLN A 250 7.56 -1.76 10.54
N ILE A 251 7.00 -1.19 11.59
CA ILE A 251 5.56 -1.12 11.80
C ILE A 251 5.16 0.34 11.96
N LEU A 252 4.19 0.78 11.17
CA LEU A 252 3.56 2.09 11.28
C LEU A 252 2.09 1.89 11.62
N MET A 253 1.70 2.31 12.82
CA MET A 253 0.35 2.18 13.34
C MET A 253 -0.02 3.40 14.19
N SER A 254 -1.30 3.60 14.50
CA SER A 254 -1.67 4.66 15.43
C SER A 254 -1.28 4.33 16.87
N GLN A 255 -1.29 3.05 17.26
CA GLN A 255 -0.77 2.54 18.54
C GLN A 255 0.62 1.94 18.37
N PRO A 256 1.46 1.86 19.43
CA PRO A 256 2.65 1.01 19.39
C PRO A 256 2.28 -0.43 19.06
N CYS A 257 3.10 -1.12 18.27
CA CYS A 257 2.89 -2.55 18.06
C CYS A 257 3.26 -3.34 19.31
N PHE A 258 2.28 -3.97 19.91
CA PHE A 258 2.44 -4.81 21.09
C PHE A 258 2.59 -6.29 20.80
N GLY A 259 2.60 -6.71 19.54
CA GLY A 259 2.67 -8.10 19.13
C GLY A 259 3.80 -8.90 19.76
N LYS A 260 4.94 -8.24 20.04
CA LYS A 260 6.07 -8.84 20.74
C LYS A 260 5.76 -9.23 22.20
N TYR A 261 4.85 -8.51 22.85
CA TYR A 261 4.51 -8.71 24.27
C TYR A 261 3.26 -9.56 24.47
N ILE A 262 2.62 -9.99 23.39
CA ILE A 262 1.47 -10.90 23.45
C ILE A 262 1.98 -12.33 23.68
N THR A 263 1.89 -12.78 24.93
CA THR A 263 2.30 -14.12 25.33
C THR A 263 1.18 -15.15 25.12
N PRO A 264 1.50 -16.47 25.12
CA PRO A 264 0.47 -17.51 25.06
C PRO A 264 -0.59 -17.40 26.17
N GLU A 265 -0.20 -16.92 27.35
CA GLU A 265 -1.10 -16.69 28.48
C GLU A 265 -2.09 -15.57 28.18
N ILE A 266 -1.63 -14.47 27.62
CA ILE A 266 -2.47 -13.34 27.17
C ILE A 266 -3.43 -13.82 26.08
N ILE A 267 -2.94 -14.57 25.09
CA ILE A 267 -3.80 -15.13 24.04
C ILE A 267 -4.89 -16.00 24.66
N LYS A 268 -4.55 -16.94 25.56
CA LYS A 268 -5.52 -17.80 26.24
C LYS A 268 -6.53 -17.01 27.08
N LYS A 269 -6.08 -15.93 27.75
CA LYS A 269 -6.92 -15.10 28.60
C LYS A 269 -7.98 -14.32 27.82
N TYR A 270 -7.64 -13.83 26.66
CA TYR A 270 -8.48 -12.86 25.94
C TYR A 270 -9.09 -13.35 24.63
N MET A 271 -8.44 -14.31 23.94
CA MET A 271 -8.85 -14.69 22.62
C MET A 271 -10.23 -15.34 22.57
N LYS A 272 -11.07 -14.87 21.65
CA LYS A 272 -12.36 -15.46 21.26
C LYS A 272 -12.27 -15.95 19.84
N ALA A 273 -12.92 -17.06 19.53
CA ALA A 273 -12.99 -17.62 18.18
C ALA A 273 -14.47 -17.83 17.78
N PRO A 274 -15.21 -16.74 17.50
CA PRO A 274 -16.66 -16.80 17.33
C PRO A 274 -17.11 -17.68 16.16
N ASN A 275 -16.29 -17.82 15.11
CA ASN A 275 -16.68 -18.49 13.86
C ASN A 275 -15.67 -19.55 13.39
N GLN A 276 -14.70 -19.91 14.22
CA GLN A 276 -13.62 -20.83 13.90
C GLN A 276 -13.34 -21.80 15.06
N PRO A 277 -12.82 -23.02 14.80
CA PRO A 277 -12.32 -23.86 15.88
C PRO A 277 -11.22 -23.14 16.68
N TYR A 278 -11.43 -23.06 18.00
CA TYR A 278 -10.55 -22.31 18.89
C TYR A 278 -9.08 -22.74 18.77
N ASP A 279 -8.81 -24.05 18.71
CA ASP A 279 -7.45 -24.58 18.66
C ASP A 279 -6.70 -24.16 17.38
N ILE A 280 -7.40 -24.10 16.25
CA ILE A 280 -6.82 -23.67 14.97
C ILE A 280 -6.48 -22.17 15.05
N MET A 281 -7.42 -21.37 15.52
CA MET A 281 -7.21 -19.92 15.67
C MET A 281 -6.09 -19.64 16.69
N PHE A 282 -6.10 -20.32 17.82
CA PHE A 282 -5.06 -20.18 18.84
C PHE A 282 -3.66 -20.51 18.27
N HIS A 283 -3.54 -21.62 17.53
CA HIS A 283 -2.27 -22.02 16.94
C HIS A 283 -1.74 -20.99 15.93
N LEU A 284 -2.60 -20.44 15.08
CA LEU A 284 -2.20 -19.44 14.10
C LEU A 284 -1.80 -18.12 14.76
N VAL A 285 -2.61 -17.64 15.71
CA VAL A 285 -2.32 -16.40 16.45
C VAL A 285 -1.03 -16.56 17.28
N GLU A 286 -0.85 -17.68 17.96
CA GLU A 286 0.38 -17.97 18.71
C GLU A 286 1.60 -18.03 17.80
N LYS A 287 1.50 -18.69 16.65
CA LYS A 287 2.58 -18.76 15.67
C LYS A 287 2.94 -17.36 15.15
N HIS A 288 1.95 -16.52 14.84
CA HIS A 288 2.15 -15.14 14.43
C HIS A 288 2.94 -14.34 15.48
N PHE A 289 2.48 -14.34 16.74
CA PHE A 289 3.15 -13.58 17.79
C PHE A 289 4.49 -14.20 18.22
N SER A 290 4.68 -15.51 18.04
CA SER A 290 5.99 -16.14 18.29
C SER A 290 7.07 -15.63 17.34
N VAL A 291 6.71 -15.35 16.09
CA VAL A 291 7.63 -14.71 15.13
C VAL A 291 8.04 -13.32 15.62
N LEU A 292 7.09 -12.52 16.09
CA LEU A 292 7.36 -11.17 16.59
C LEU A 292 8.21 -11.18 17.87
N ARG A 293 7.95 -12.11 18.79
CA ARG A 293 8.75 -12.27 20.03
C ARG A 293 10.20 -12.60 19.76
N ASN A 294 10.48 -13.28 18.64
CA ASN A 294 11.84 -13.70 18.27
C ASN A 294 12.64 -12.63 17.52
N ILE A 295 12.05 -11.47 17.22
CA ILE A 295 12.77 -10.36 16.60
C ILE A 295 13.54 -9.60 17.69
N HIS A 296 14.87 -9.74 17.67
CA HIS A 296 15.77 -9.13 18.67
C HIS A 296 16.57 -7.93 18.15
N LYS A 297 16.51 -7.63 16.85
CA LYS A 297 17.25 -6.53 16.21
C LYS A 297 16.40 -5.89 15.13
N ASN A 298 16.68 -4.61 14.85
CA ASN A 298 16.04 -3.86 13.76
C ASN A 298 14.51 -3.82 13.85
N TYR A 299 13.96 -3.75 15.05
CA TYR A 299 12.55 -3.56 15.28
C TYR A 299 12.27 -2.05 15.42
N LEU A 300 11.53 -1.50 14.46
CA LEU A 300 11.08 -0.10 14.45
C LEU A 300 9.57 -0.06 14.57
N THR A 301 9.06 0.63 15.59
CA THR A 301 7.62 0.93 15.72
C THR A 301 7.41 2.44 15.68
N VAL A 302 6.55 2.88 14.77
CA VAL A 302 6.17 4.29 14.61
C VAL A 302 4.71 4.42 14.98
N PHE A 303 4.38 5.30 15.93
CA PHE A 303 3.04 5.46 16.46
C PHE A 303 2.72 6.90 16.86
N SER A 304 1.45 7.22 17.10
CA SER A 304 1.01 8.55 17.51
C SER A 304 0.78 8.65 19.02
N GLU A 305 0.96 9.84 19.57
CA GLU A 305 0.61 10.14 20.95
C GLU A 305 -0.88 9.90 21.23
N LYS A 306 -1.74 10.28 20.26
CA LYS A 306 -3.18 10.02 20.33
C LYS A 306 -3.49 8.53 20.40
N GLY A 307 -2.89 7.71 19.55
CA GLY A 307 -3.10 6.26 19.56
C GLY A 307 -2.69 5.60 20.87
N LEU A 308 -1.60 6.08 21.47
CA LEU A 308 -1.17 5.64 22.81
C LEU A 308 -2.18 6.05 23.90
N ALA A 309 -2.66 7.29 23.86
CA ALA A 309 -3.68 7.77 24.78
C ALA A 309 -5.01 7.01 24.63
N ASP A 310 -5.43 6.71 23.40
CA ASP A 310 -6.62 5.92 23.11
C ASP A 310 -6.50 4.49 23.63
N LEU A 311 -5.32 3.86 23.53
CA LEU A 311 -5.08 2.55 24.13
C LEU A 311 -5.25 2.58 25.64
N VAL A 312 -4.61 3.53 26.32
CA VAL A 312 -4.70 3.64 27.78
C VAL A 312 -6.14 3.90 28.22
N LYS A 313 -6.91 4.66 27.44
CA LYS A 313 -8.31 4.99 27.75
C LYS A 313 -9.27 3.83 27.48
N ASN A 314 -9.13 3.17 26.33
CA ASN A 314 -10.11 2.23 25.81
C ASN A 314 -9.71 0.77 26.02
N ALA A 315 -8.43 0.53 26.30
CA ALA A 315 -7.84 -0.79 26.52
C ALA A 315 -7.96 -1.77 25.32
N VAL A 316 -8.16 -1.24 24.10
CA VAL A 316 -8.34 -2.03 22.87
C VAL A 316 -7.05 -2.01 22.05
N LEU A 317 -6.53 -3.19 21.72
CA LEU A 317 -5.42 -3.36 20.80
C LEU A 317 -5.91 -3.23 19.35
N GLN A 318 -5.28 -2.35 18.57
CA GLN A 318 -5.62 -2.19 17.14
C GLN A 318 -5.17 -3.36 16.27
N ASP A 319 -4.10 -4.06 16.66
CA ASP A 319 -3.59 -5.25 15.97
C ASP A 319 -4.59 -6.42 15.96
N LEU A 320 -5.53 -6.40 16.90
CA LEU A 320 -6.47 -7.49 17.09
C LEU A 320 -7.92 -6.93 17.13
N PRO A 321 -8.76 -7.31 16.14
CA PRO A 321 -10.13 -6.84 16.10
C PRO A 321 -10.90 -7.16 17.40
N PRO A 322 -11.75 -6.26 17.93
CA PRO A 322 -12.44 -6.43 19.21
C PRO A 322 -13.36 -7.67 19.29
N GLN A 323 -13.78 -8.19 18.14
CA GLN A 323 -14.55 -9.44 18.06
C GLN A 323 -13.73 -10.67 18.46
N TYR A 324 -12.40 -10.62 18.31
CA TYR A 324 -11.48 -11.71 18.67
C TYR A 324 -10.81 -11.46 20.01
N VAL A 325 -10.53 -10.20 20.34
CA VAL A 325 -9.88 -9.82 21.59
C VAL A 325 -10.62 -8.62 22.19
N PRO A 326 -11.37 -8.82 23.31
CA PRO A 326 -12.01 -7.73 24.00
C PRO A 326 -10.98 -6.77 24.63
N PRO A 327 -11.43 -5.63 25.18
CA PRO A 327 -10.54 -4.73 25.92
C PRO A 327 -9.74 -5.48 26.99
N LEU A 328 -8.45 -5.16 27.07
CA LEU A 328 -7.53 -5.78 28.03
C LEU A 328 -7.72 -5.21 29.44
N GLU A 329 -7.25 -5.93 30.43
CA GLU A 329 -7.17 -5.40 31.80
C GLU A 329 -6.07 -4.32 31.88
N PRO A 330 -6.27 -3.28 32.72
CA PRO A 330 -5.26 -2.21 32.87
C PRO A 330 -3.89 -2.71 33.35
N SER A 331 -3.85 -3.82 34.10
CA SER A 331 -2.62 -4.47 34.55
C SER A 331 -1.78 -4.97 33.36
N ASP A 332 -2.42 -5.62 32.40
CA ASP A 332 -1.73 -6.21 31.24
C ASP A 332 -1.24 -5.11 30.30
N ILE A 333 -2.03 -4.05 30.10
CA ILE A 333 -1.58 -2.87 29.32
C ILE A 333 -0.36 -2.23 29.99
N LYS A 334 -0.40 -2.07 31.32
CA LYS A 334 0.72 -1.51 32.08
C LYS A 334 1.98 -2.35 31.93
N GLU A 335 1.85 -3.66 31.97
CA GLU A 335 2.96 -4.59 31.79
C GLU A 335 3.55 -4.46 30.37
N MET A 336 2.71 -4.50 29.32
CA MET A 336 3.15 -4.33 27.93
C MET A 336 3.85 -2.98 27.69
N LEU A 337 3.32 -1.89 28.24
CA LEU A 337 3.95 -0.57 28.13
C LEU A 337 5.27 -0.50 28.87
N SER A 338 5.39 -1.16 30.03
CA SER A 338 6.62 -1.21 30.81
C SER A 338 7.71 -2.00 30.07
N GLU A 339 7.34 -3.10 29.41
CA GLU A 339 8.26 -3.89 28.59
C GLU A 339 8.72 -3.11 27.33
N LEU A 340 7.79 -2.45 26.62
CA LEU A 340 8.11 -1.58 25.48
C LEU A 340 9.09 -0.47 25.88
N TYR A 341 8.84 0.19 27.01
CA TYR A 341 9.73 1.22 27.54
C TYR A 341 11.11 0.66 27.84
N ARG A 342 11.18 -0.45 28.56
CA ARG A 342 12.45 -1.11 28.92
C ARG A 342 13.27 -1.53 27.69
N GLU A 343 12.63 -2.09 26.67
CA GLU A 343 13.32 -2.53 25.46
C GLU A 343 13.77 -1.33 24.59
N THR A 344 13.01 -0.23 24.62
CA THR A 344 13.40 1.02 23.95
C THR A 344 14.61 1.65 24.64
N GLU A 345 14.64 1.71 25.98
CA GLU A 345 15.78 2.20 26.76
C GLU A 345 17.04 1.35 26.52
N ASN A 346 16.89 0.05 26.35
CA ASN A 346 17.99 -0.87 26.07
C ASN A 346 18.41 -0.90 24.58
N GLY A 347 17.76 -0.13 23.71
CA GLY A 347 18.06 -0.08 22.28
C GLY A 347 17.71 -1.33 21.49
N ILE A 348 16.89 -2.22 22.05
CA ILE A 348 16.38 -3.43 21.38
C ILE A 348 15.32 -3.05 20.35
N ILE A 349 14.49 -2.06 20.69
CA ILE A 349 13.43 -1.51 19.86
C ILE A 349 13.70 -0.03 19.65
N THR A 350 13.43 0.46 18.43
CA THR A 350 13.35 1.89 18.14
C THR A 350 11.88 2.30 18.12
N GLY A 351 11.44 3.05 19.11
CA GLY A 351 10.10 3.66 19.18
C GLY A 351 10.14 5.11 18.69
N LEU A 352 9.33 5.44 17.70
CA LEU A 352 9.17 6.81 17.20
C LEU A 352 7.74 7.28 17.41
N ILE A 353 7.58 8.42 18.09
CA ILE A 353 6.28 9.05 18.31
C ILE A 353 6.09 10.14 17.27
N VAL A 354 5.03 9.99 16.47
CA VAL A 354 4.61 11.00 15.51
C VAL A 354 3.84 12.09 16.25
N ARG A 355 4.29 13.35 16.10
CA ARG A 355 3.62 14.49 16.72
C ARG A 355 2.29 14.81 16.03
N PRO A 356 1.32 15.42 16.78
CA PRO A 356 0.07 15.89 16.19
C PRO A 356 0.33 16.82 15.00
N GLY A 357 -0.37 16.61 13.89
CA GLY A 357 -0.23 17.41 12.66
C GLY A 357 0.56 16.73 11.53
N ILE A 358 1.19 15.58 11.78
CA ILE A 358 1.89 14.80 10.73
C ILE A 358 1.04 13.61 10.26
N LEU A 359 0.14 13.09 11.10
CA LEU A 359 -0.81 12.01 10.80
C LEU A 359 -2.17 12.37 11.42
N GLN A 360 -2.79 13.47 11.02
CA GLN A 360 -4.17 13.82 11.40
C GLN A 360 -5.09 13.55 10.25
#